data_41d0d1432b786fae93efaf8cfad80efe
#
_entry.id   41d0d1432b786fae93efaf8cfad80efe
#
_cell.length_a   1.000
_cell.length_b   1.000
_cell.length_c   1.000
_cell.angle_alpha   90.00
_cell.angle_beta   90.00
_cell.angle_gamma   90.00
#
_symmetry.space_group_name_H-M   'P 1'
#
loop_
_entity.id
_entity.type
_entity.pdbx_description
1 polymer ?
#
loop_
_entity_poly.entity_id
_entity_poly.type
_entity_poly.pdbx_seq_one_letter_code
_entity_poly.pdbx_strand_id
1 'polypeptide(L)'
;MISLAGRDILHAWGKFLFTGIGLGLLIGVTLTMAGVYRGMVDDAQVLLDNSGADLWVVQQDTLGPYAESSSLYDDVYRSIRGMDGVARAANVTYLTMQVRRTGALAQREVRAMVVGIAPDGPGHPGWPGFLVAGRHLTRGHYEAVADVASGFSLGDQLQIRRNLFTVVGLTRRMVSSGGDPMVFIPLKDAQEAQFLKDNDAIVRQRARTAANPALNRPNVPGLLDAVLASQTTNPSVNAVLVQLDPGAEAEAVAEPIRRWKRFTVYTRAQMQEILIAKLIATSARQI
;
A
#
# COMPACT_ATOMS: atom_id res chain seq x y z
N MET A 1 32.70 -42.80 -42.07
CA MET A 1 31.25 -43.04 -42.31
C MET A 1 30.49 -41.73 -42.02
N ILE A 2 30.14 -41.01 -43.08
CA ILE A 2 29.26 -39.82 -42.94
C ILE A 2 27.86 -40.38 -42.83
N SER A 3 27.18 -40.16 -41.70
CA SER A 3 25.84 -40.68 -41.50
C SER A 3 24.88 -40.01 -42.50
N LEU A 4 23.96 -40.81 -43.07
CA LEU A 4 22.91 -40.33 -44.00
C LEU A 4 22.13 -39.12 -43.41
N ALA A 5 21.92 -39.11 -42.09
CA ALA A 5 21.27 -38.01 -41.38
C ALA A 5 22.08 -36.69 -41.45
N GLY A 6 23.40 -36.75 -41.44
CA GLY A 6 24.25 -35.55 -41.55
C GLY A 6 24.18 -34.91 -42.94
N ARG A 7 24.04 -35.73 -44.02
CA ARG A 7 23.89 -35.25 -45.40
C ARG A 7 22.54 -34.62 -45.67
N ASP A 8 21.46 -35.15 -45.10
CA ASP A 8 20.12 -34.60 -45.17
C ASP A 8 20.01 -33.24 -44.44
N ILE A 9 20.63 -33.10 -43.28
CA ILE A 9 20.69 -31.84 -42.54
C ILE A 9 21.45 -30.79 -43.35
N LEU A 10 22.56 -31.12 -43.98
CA LEU A 10 23.34 -30.20 -44.79
C LEU A 10 22.61 -29.80 -46.10
N HIS A 11 21.80 -30.66 -46.66
CA HIS A 11 21.02 -30.35 -47.85
C HIS A 11 19.76 -29.50 -47.58
N ALA A 12 19.17 -29.62 -46.39
CA ALA A 12 17.97 -28.89 -45.96
C ALA A 12 18.25 -27.95 -44.77
N TRP A 13 19.52 -27.50 -44.61
CA TRP A 13 19.94 -26.72 -43.43
C TRP A 13 19.05 -25.49 -43.15
N GLY A 14 18.54 -24.82 -44.20
CA GLY A 14 17.62 -23.68 -44.04
C GLY A 14 16.33 -24.05 -43.33
N LYS A 15 15.74 -25.21 -43.66
CA LYS A 15 14.50 -25.68 -42.97
C LYS A 15 14.78 -26.00 -41.49
N PHE A 16 15.90 -26.65 -41.20
CA PHE A 16 16.29 -26.95 -39.81
C PHE A 16 16.59 -25.69 -39.02
N LEU A 17 17.25 -24.70 -39.65
CA LEU A 17 17.51 -23.40 -39.02
C LEU A 17 16.20 -22.67 -38.67
N PHE A 18 15.29 -22.53 -39.64
CA PHE A 18 14.00 -21.88 -39.41
C PHE A 18 13.15 -22.60 -38.37
N THR A 19 13.11 -23.93 -38.39
CA THR A 19 12.39 -24.68 -37.36
C THR A 19 13.03 -24.52 -36.00
N GLY A 20 14.36 -24.56 -35.94
CA GLY A 20 15.15 -24.37 -34.70
C GLY A 20 14.94 -22.97 -34.11
N ILE A 21 14.95 -21.92 -34.94
CA ILE A 21 14.64 -20.54 -34.52
C ILE A 21 13.20 -20.45 -34.01
N GLY A 22 12.24 -21.00 -34.76
CA GLY A 22 10.83 -21.00 -34.34
C GLY A 22 10.59 -21.69 -32.99
N LEU A 23 11.18 -22.86 -32.82
CA LEU A 23 11.10 -23.61 -31.55
C LEU A 23 11.83 -22.88 -30.41
N GLY A 24 13.03 -22.36 -30.71
CA GLY A 24 13.80 -21.56 -29.73
C GLY A 24 13.06 -20.30 -29.28
N LEU A 25 12.39 -19.63 -30.22
CA LEU A 25 11.60 -18.44 -29.92
C LEU A 25 10.37 -18.80 -29.06
N LEU A 26 9.69 -19.90 -29.37
CA LEU A 26 8.56 -20.41 -28.59
C LEU A 26 9.00 -20.74 -27.15
N ILE A 27 10.09 -21.48 -26.98
CA ILE A 27 10.65 -21.82 -25.68
C ILE A 27 11.08 -20.53 -24.94
N GLY A 28 11.76 -19.60 -25.63
CA GLY A 28 12.21 -18.34 -25.07
C GLY A 28 11.06 -17.50 -24.51
N VAL A 29 9.98 -17.34 -25.28
CA VAL A 29 8.78 -16.63 -24.85
C VAL A 29 8.14 -17.31 -23.65
N THR A 30 8.02 -18.65 -23.68
CA THR A 30 7.43 -19.40 -22.57
C THR A 30 8.23 -19.25 -21.28
N LEU A 31 9.56 -19.36 -21.37
CA LEU A 31 10.46 -19.18 -20.21
C LEU A 31 10.43 -17.74 -19.69
N THR A 32 10.37 -16.75 -20.57
CA THR A 32 10.26 -15.34 -20.19
C THR A 32 8.95 -15.11 -19.44
N MET A 33 7.81 -15.60 -19.95
CA MET A 33 6.53 -15.48 -19.27
C MET A 33 6.53 -16.17 -17.91
N ALA A 34 7.11 -17.36 -17.80
CA ALA A 34 7.26 -18.07 -16.54
C ALA A 34 8.14 -17.29 -15.54
N GLY A 35 9.21 -16.65 -16.02
CA GLY A 35 10.09 -15.80 -15.22
C GLY A 35 9.37 -14.56 -14.70
N VAL A 36 8.62 -13.87 -15.55
CA VAL A 36 7.82 -12.70 -15.17
C VAL A 36 6.77 -13.09 -14.12
N TYR A 37 6.04 -14.19 -14.35
CA TYR A 37 5.07 -14.67 -13.37
C TYR A 37 5.68 -14.96 -12.00
N ARG A 38 6.83 -15.67 -11.97
CA ARG A 38 7.54 -15.92 -10.71
C ARG A 38 8.01 -14.65 -10.03
N GLY A 39 8.50 -13.68 -10.79
CA GLY A 39 8.86 -12.37 -10.26
C GLY A 39 7.69 -11.64 -9.60
N MET A 40 6.52 -11.66 -10.23
CA MET A 40 5.30 -11.08 -9.67
C MET A 40 4.87 -11.76 -8.36
N VAL A 41 4.94 -13.09 -8.31
CA VAL A 41 4.61 -13.85 -7.09
C VAL A 41 5.59 -13.51 -5.97
N ASP A 42 6.88 -13.42 -6.25
CA ASP A 42 7.92 -13.06 -5.27
C ASP A 42 7.72 -11.63 -4.74
N ASP A 43 7.44 -10.67 -5.61
CA ASP A 43 7.16 -9.29 -5.21
C ASP A 43 5.91 -9.18 -4.33
N ALA A 44 4.85 -9.93 -4.65
CA ALA A 44 3.65 -9.99 -3.82
C ALA A 44 3.94 -10.58 -2.43
N GLN A 45 4.73 -11.65 -2.36
CA GLN A 45 5.15 -12.24 -1.08
C GLN A 45 5.97 -11.27 -0.25
N VAL A 46 6.96 -10.63 -0.86
CA VAL A 46 7.81 -9.64 -0.17
C VAL A 46 6.99 -8.47 0.37
N LEU A 47 6.00 -7.99 -0.38
CA LEU A 47 5.12 -6.93 0.07
C LEU A 47 4.34 -7.35 1.33
N LEU A 48 3.77 -8.56 1.32
CA LEU A 48 3.02 -9.08 2.46
C LEU A 48 3.92 -9.36 3.67
N ASP A 49 5.11 -9.94 3.45
CA ASP A 49 6.09 -10.19 4.50
C ASP A 49 6.53 -8.89 5.18
N ASN A 50 6.85 -7.87 4.38
CA ASN A 50 7.30 -6.58 4.88
C ASN A 50 6.17 -5.75 5.50
N SER A 51 4.89 -6.08 5.24
CA SER A 51 3.76 -5.40 5.89
C SER A 51 3.64 -5.74 7.37
N GLY A 52 4.23 -6.87 7.82
CA GLY A 52 4.14 -7.34 9.20
C GLY A 52 2.74 -7.75 9.65
N ALA A 53 1.82 -7.97 8.70
CA ALA A 53 0.43 -8.30 8.98
C ALA A 53 0.14 -9.78 8.66
N ASP A 54 -0.72 -10.38 9.47
CA ASP A 54 -1.26 -11.73 9.27
C ASP A 54 -2.70 -11.67 8.75
N LEU A 55 -3.46 -10.61 9.14
CA LEU A 55 -4.81 -10.36 8.68
C LEU A 55 -4.97 -8.92 8.20
N TRP A 56 -5.83 -8.74 7.19
CA TRP A 56 -6.25 -7.45 6.64
C TRP A 56 -7.75 -7.30 6.86
N VAL A 57 -8.14 -6.35 7.69
CA VAL A 57 -9.55 -6.00 7.92
C VAL A 57 -9.89 -4.79 7.06
N VAL A 58 -10.87 -4.96 6.20
CA VAL A 58 -11.29 -3.95 5.23
C VAL A 58 -12.79 -3.78 5.24
N GLN A 59 -13.31 -2.79 4.54
CA GLN A 59 -14.75 -2.60 4.37
C GLN A 59 -15.37 -3.85 3.75
N GLN A 60 -16.59 -4.17 4.15
CA GLN A 60 -17.34 -5.29 3.59
C GLN A 60 -17.42 -5.21 2.05
N ASP A 61 -17.30 -6.35 1.40
CA ASP A 61 -17.40 -6.51 -0.05
C ASP A 61 -16.33 -5.74 -0.85
N THR A 62 -15.16 -5.47 -0.25
CA THR A 62 -13.98 -4.93 -0.96
C THR A 62 -12.84 -5.94 -0.98
N LEU A 63 -12.06 -5.95 -2.08
CA LEU A 63 -10.94 -6.89 -2.27
C LEU A 63 -9.67 -6.51 -1.47
N GLY A 64 -9.74 -5.48 -0.66
CA GLY A 64 -8.63 -5.07 0.20
C GLY A 64 -7.77 -3.94 -0.38
N PRO A 65 -6.84 -3.42 0.43
CA PRO A 65 -6.22 -2.12 0.23
C PRO A 65 -5.30 -2.05 -0.98
N TYR A 66 -4.85 -3.18 -1.49
CA TYR A 66 -3.97 -3.24 -2.67
C TYR A 66 -4.73 -3.37 -3.98
N ALA A 67 -6.02 -3.71 -3.94
CA ALA A 67 -6.85 -3.93 -5.12
C ALA A 67 -7.95 -2.89 -5.28
N GLU A 68 -8.59 -2.50 -4.18
CA GLU A 68 -9.73 -1.58 -4.16
C GLU A 68 -9.64 -0.62 -2.98
N SER A 69 -10.20 0.58 -3.15
CA SER A 69 -10.32 1.52 -2.05
C SER A 69 -11.34 1.02 -1.02
N SER A 70 -10.94 1.01 0.23
CA SER A 70 -11.75 0.66 1.38
C SER A 70 -11.85 1.86 2.33
N SER A 71 -12.91 1.96 3.09
CA SER A 71 -13.09 3.03 4.07
C SER A 71 -13.66 2.47 5.37
N LEU A 72 -12.87 2.56 6.42
CA LEU A 72 -13.19 2.15 7.78
C LEU A 72 -13.04 3.34 8.71
N TYR A 73 -13.77 3.35 9.82
CA TYR A 73 -13.50 4.30 10.90
C TYR A 73 -12.21 3.92 11.63
N ASP A 74 -11.43 4.91 12.01
CA ASP A 74 -10.11 4.73 12.62
C ASP A 74 -10.15 4.21 14.07
N ASP A 75 -11.32 4.13 14.69
CA ASP A 75 -11.53 3.55 16.01
C ASP A 75 -11.69 2.00 16.01
N VAL A 76 -11.99 1.43 14.84
CA VAL A 76 -12.21 -0.03 14.67
C VAL A 76 -11.00 -0.85 15.17
N TYR A 77 -9.77 -0.38 14.96
CA TYR A 77 -8.57 -1.10 15.40
C TYR A 77 -8.54 -1.35 16.90
N ARG A 78 -9.18 -0.50 17.72
CA ARG A 78 -9.22 -0.65 19.19
C ARG A 78 -10.01 -1.88 19.60
N SER A 79 -11.14 -2.11 18.93
CA SER A 79 -11.97 -3.29 19.17
C SER A 79 -11.24 -4.57 18.75
N ILE A 80 -10.54 -4.53 17.61
CA ILE A 80 -9.77 -5.67 17.11
C ILE A 80 -8.56 -5.96 18.01
N ARG A 81 -7.84 -4.92 18.47
CA ARG A 81 -6.69 -5.07 19.36
C ARG A 81 -7.02 -5.73 20.70
N GLY A 82 -8.26 -5.60 21.15
CA GLY A 82 -8.73 -6.22 22.40
C GLY A 82 -9.19 -7.68 22.26
N MET A 83 -9.08 -8.28 21.08
CA MET A 83 -9.51 -9.66 20.84
C MET A 83 -8.40 -10.65 21.20
N ASP A 84 -8.81 -11.83 21.67
CA ASP A 84 -7.90 -12.93 21.95
C ASP A 84 -7.17 -13.37 20.66
N GLY A 85 -5.87 -13.63 20.77
CA GLY A 85 -5.02 -14.03 19.66
C GLY A 85 -4.48 -12.88 18.81
N VAL A 86 -4.80 -11.63 19.17
CA VAL A 86 -4.27 -10.42 18.47
C VAL A 86 -3.11 -9.84 19.26
N ALA A 87 -1.89 -9.92 18.71
CA ALA A 87 -0.71 -9.29 19.28
C ALA A 87 -0.73 -7.78 19.09
N ARG A 88 -1.02 -7.34 17.87
CA ARG A 88 -1.05 -5.92 17.49
C ARG A 88 -2.08 -5.66 16.38
N ALA A 89 -2.66 -4.47 16.41
CA ALA A 89 -3.49 -3.98 15.32
C ALA A 89 -3.11 -2.52 15.02
N ALA A 90 -3.02 -2.15 13.76
CA ALA A 90 -2.66 -0.81 13.35
C ALA A 90 -3.50 -0.35 12.15
N ASN A 91 -3.88 0.92 12.17
CA ASN A 91 -4.55 1.59 11.07
C ASN A 91 -3.57 1.94 9.96
N VAL A 92 -3.97 1.70 8.72
CA VAL A 92 -3.17 2.05 7.53
C VAL A 92 -4.05 2.66 6.45
N THR A 93 -3.47 3.64 5.75
CA THR A 93 -4.11 4.32 4.61
C THR A 93 -3.23 4.18 3.38
N TYR A 94 -3.82 3.87 2.24
CA TYR A 94 -3.12 3.70 0.96
C TYR A 94 -3.67 4.69 -0.07
N LEU A 95 -2.78 5.44 -0.71
CA LEU A 95 -3.13 6.46 -1.68
C LEU A 95 -2.12 6.49 -2.83
N THR A 96 -2.52 6.06 -4.02
CA THR A 96 -1.65 6.16 -5.21
C THR A 96 -1.76 7.56 -5.81
N MET A 97 -0.63 8.25 -5.93
CA MET A 97 -0.57 9.62 -6.44
C MET A 97 0.81 9.99 -6.97
N GLN A 98 0.89 11.13 -7.64
CA GLN A 98 2.16 11.73 -8.05
C GLN A 98 2.81 12.41 -6.84
N VAL A 99 4.05 12.03 -6.57
CA VAL A 99 4.91 12.63 -5.54
C VAL A 99 6.03 13.38 -6.26
N ARG A 100 6.18 14.65 -5.93
CA ARG A 100 7.17 15.53 -6.59
C ARG A 100 8.28 15.89 -5.62
N ARG A 101 9.53 15.73 -6.07
CA ARG A 101 10.68 16.29 -5.37
C ARG A 101 10.79 17.79 -5.67
N THR A 102 10.88 18.60 -4.60
CA THR A 102 11.06 20.06 -4.69
C THR A 102 12.46 20.46 -4.27
N GLY A 103 12.94 21.62 -4.76
CA GLY A 103 14.20 22.20 -4.30
C GLY A 103 15.48 21.65 -4.95
N ALA A 104 15.41 20.72 -5.88
CA ALA A 104 16.57 20.24 -6.64
C ALA A 104 16.62 20.84 -8.05
N LEU A 105 17.83 20.92 -8.63
CA LEU A 105 18.06 21.37 -10.03
C LEU A 105 17.27 20.55 -11.05
N ALA A 106 16.94 19.30 -10.75
CA ALA A 106 16.05 18.45 -11.55
C ALA A 106 14.77 18.14 -10.75
N GLN A 107 13.65 18.67 -11.19
CA GLN A 107 12.35 18.27 -10.70
C GLN A 107 12.11 16.80 -11.08
N ARG A 108 11.88 15.96 -10.07
CA ARG A 108 11.51 14.56 -10.26
C ARG A 108 10.09 14.36 -9.76
N GLU A 109 9.26 13.84 -10.62
CA GLU A 109 7.88 13.45 -10.29
C GLU A 109 7.75 11.94 -10.51
N VAL A 110 7.28 11.25 -9.48
CA VAL A 110 7.17 9.79 -9.47
C VAL A 110 5.77 9.43 -9.02
N ARG A 111 5.11 8.55 -9.76
CA ARG A 111 3.90 7.92 -9.27
C ARG A 111 4.29 6.95 -8.15
N ALA A 112 3.73 7.14 -6.98
CA ALA A 112 4.03 6.36 -5.79
C ALA A 112 2.76 5.97 -5.04
N MET A 113 2.81 4.86 -4.33
CA MET A 113 1.81 4.51 -3.34
C MET A 113 2.20 5.13 -2.00
N VAL A 114 1.50 6.18 -1.62
CA VAL A 114 1.68 6.83 -0.31
C VAL A 114 0.94 5.99 0.74
N VAL A 115 1.67 5.56 1.76
CA VAL A 115 1.18 4.72 2.85
C VAL A 115 1.19 5.52 4.13
N GLY A 116 0.01 5.77 4.68
CA GLY A 116 -0.15 6.41 5.98
C GLY A 116 -0.07 5.36 7.09
N ILE A 117 0.88 5.50 7.99
CA ILE A 117 1.12 4.57 9.09
C ILE A 117 0.90 5.22 10.44
N ALA A 118 0.32 4.44 11.36
CA ALA A 118 0.07 4.89 12.73
C ALA A 118 1.39 5.12 13.49
N PRO A 119 1.43 6.02 14.50
CA PRO A 119 2.65 6.38 15.21
C PRO A 119 3.10 5.33 16.26
N ASP A 120 2.74 4.07 16.06
CA ASP A 120 2.99 2.99 17.02
C ASP A 120 4.46 2.54 17.07
N GLY A 121 5.24 2.90 16.07
CA GLY A 121 6.67 2.61 15.98
C GLY A 121 7.05 1.39 15.14
N PRO A 122 8.34 1.21 14.88
CA PRO A 122 8.86 0.08 14.11
C PRO A 122 8.46 -1.27 14.71
N GLY A 123 8.17 -2.24 13.83
CA GLY A 123 7.71 -3.57 14.23
C GLY A 123 6.21 -3.70 14.42
N HIS A 124 5.45 -2.62 14.30
CA HIS A 124 3.99 -2.68 14.16
C HIS A 124 3.59 -2.93 12.71
N PRO A 125 2.42 -3.55 12.48
CA PRO A 125 1.92 -3.79 11.13
C PRO A 125 1.83 -2.49 10.31
N GLY A 126 2.21 -2.56 9.05
CA GLY A 126 2.22 -1.41 8.13
C GLY A 126 3.49 -0.58 8.14
N TRP A 127 4.36 -0.71 9.14
CA TRP A 127 5.68 -0.08 9.13
C TRP A 127 6.60 -0.77 8.14
N PRO A 128 7.51 -0.04 7.46
CA PRO A 128 8.50 -0.68 6.60
C PRO A 128 9.34 -1.66 7.42
N GLY A 129 9.45 -2.88 6.93
CA GLY A 129 10.08 -3.98 7.68
C GLY A 129 11.56 -3.77 7.99
N PHE A 130 12.25 -2.97 7.16
CA PHE A 130 13.66 -2.60 7.38
C PHE A 130 14.01 -1.30 6.65
N LEU A 131 15.10 -0.68 7.07
CA LEU A 131 15.68 0.49 6.42
C LEU A 131 17.02 0.14 5.77
N VAL A 132 17.27 0.74 4.62
CA VAL A 132 18.57 0.68 3.94
C VAL A 132 19.46 1.82 4.41
N ALA A 133 18.86 2.99 4.67
CA ALA A 133 19.57 4.19 5.15
C ALA A 133 18.62 5.11 5.93
N GLY A 134 19.20 5.96 6.77
CA GLY A 134 18.45 6.93 7.56
C GLY A 134 17.77 6.34 8.80
N ARG A 135 16.60 6.84 9.14
CA ARG A 135 15.82 6.45 10.31
C ARG A 135 14.34 6.29 9.99
N HIS A 136 13.61 5.64 10.87
CA HIS A 136 12.15 5.60 10.83
C HIS A 136 11.52 6.96 11.14
N LEU A 137 10.21 7.08 10.87
CA LEU A 137 9.41 8.24 11.25
C LEU A 137 9.47 8.40 12.77
N THR A 138 9.76 9.61 13.24
CA THR A 138 9.76 9.95 14.66
C THR A 138 8.81 11.11 14.97
N ARG A 139 8.51 11.93 13.96
CA ARG A 139 7.57 13.04 14.10
C ARG A 139 6.20 12.62 13.59
N GLY A 140 5.16 13.16 14.21
CA GLY A 140 3.77 12.90 13.80
C GLY A 140 3.37 13.57 12.49
N HIS A 141 4.22 14.43 11.90
CA HIS A 141 3.93 15.19 10.69
C HIS A 141 5.19 15.43 9.84
N TYR A 142 4.98 15.51 8.53
CA TYR A 142 5.92 16.03 7.52
C TYR A 142 7.27 15.28 7.40
N GLU A 143 7.31 14.03 7.82
CA GLU A 143 8.42 13.12 7.55
C GLU A 143 7.97 12.03 6.56
N ALA A 144 8.93 11.53 5.76
CA ALA A 144 8.68 10.43 4.85
C ALA A 144 9.80 9.39 4.88
N VAL A 145 9.44 8.12 4.75
CA VAL A 145 10.36 7.03 4.42
C VAL A 145 10.01 6.54 3.03
N ALA A 146 10.97 6.60 2.10
CA ALA A 146 10.72 6.28 0.70
C ALA A 146 11.43 4.97 0.29
N ASP A 147 10.82 4.21 -0.61
CA ASP A 147 11.51 3.10 -1.26
C ASP A 147 12.58 3.63 -2.22
N VAL A 148 13.73 2.95 -2.28
CA VAL A 148 14.85 3.32 -3.18
C VAL A 148 14.44 3.31 -4.65
N ALA A 149 13.44 2.53 -5.04
CA ALA A 149 12.91 2.50 -6.41
C ALA A 149 12.26 3.84 -6.82
N SER A 150 11.86 4.68 -5.86
CA SER A 150 11.37 6.02 -6.13
C SER A 150 12.46 6.96 -6.66
N GLY A 151 13.74 6.64 -6.38
CA GLY A 151 14.91 7.45 -6.70
C GLY A 151 15.01 8.74 -5.90
N PHE A 152 14.31 8.82 -4.76
CA PHE A 152 14.50 9.87 -3.77
C PHE A 152 15.68 9.57 -2.87
N SER A 153 16.29 10.61 -2.31
CA SER A 153 17.43 10.53 -1.42
C SER A 153 17.11 11.09 -0.03
N LEU A 154 17.92 10.73 0.95
CA LEU A 154 17.79 11.31 2.30
C LEU A 154 17.90 12.84 2.25
N GLY A 155 17.00 13.51 2.96
CA GLY A 155 16.93 14.97 3.00
C GLY A 155 16.14 15.61 1.86
N ASP A 156 15.73 14.86 0.84
CA ASP A 156 14.86 15.38 -0.23
C ASP A 156 13.55 15.91 0.37
N GLN A 157 13.06 17.01 -0.21
CA GLN A 157 11.76 17.55 0.09
C GLN A 157 10.75 17.02 -0.93
N LEU A 158 9.75 16.31 -0.44
CA LEU A 158 8.69 15.72 -1.25
C LEU A 158 7.40 16.52 -1.09
N GLN A 159 6.83 16.96 -2.19
CA GLN A 159 5.49 17.54 -2.21
C GLN A 159 4.46 16.42 -2.39
N ILE A 160 3.65 16.21 -1.37
CA ILE A 160 2.50 15.31 -1.36
C ILE A 160 1.27 16.18 -1.16
N ARG A 161 0.47 16.35 -2.23
CA ARG A 161 -0.63 17.30 -2.25
C ARG A 161 -0.16 18.73 -1.96
N ARG A 162 -0.54 19.29 -0.81
CA ARG A 162 -0.23 20.66 -0.39
C ARG A 162 0.95 20.74 0.57
N ASN A 163 1.33 19.61 1.17
CA ASN A 163 2.31 19.57 2.24
C ASN A 163 3.67 19.10 1.73
N LEU A 164 4.72 19.58 2.39
CA LEU A 164 6.10 19.19 2.12
C LEU A 164 6.56 18.21 3.20
N PHE A 165 7.19 17.12 2.76
CA PHE A 165 7.70 16.05 3.60
C PHE A 165 9.19 15.91 3.40
N THR A 166 9.93 15.72 4.47
CA THR A 166 11.36 15.46 4.42
C THR A 166 11.62 13.96 4.41
N VAL A 167 12.39 13.45 3.45
CA VAL A 167 12.81 12.05 3.43
C VAL A 167 13.83 11.81 4.54
N VAL A 168 13.43 11.07 5.58
CA VAL A 168 14.25 10.75 6.75
C VAL A 168 14.80 9.34 6.74
N GLY A 169 14.25 8.46 5.90
CA GLY A 169 14.69 7.09 5.74
C GLY A 169 14.44 6.55 4.36
N LEU A 170 15.21 5.53 3.99
CA LEU A 170 15.07 4.77 2.76
C LEU A 170 14.85 3.30 3.07
N THR A 171 13.89 2.68 2.41
CA THR A 171 13.61 1.25 2.45
C THR A 171 13.82 0.61 1.07
N ARG A 172 13.69 -0.69 0.96
CA ARG A 172 13.85 -1.44 -0.30
C ARG A 172 12.78 -2.51 -0.45
N ARG A 173 12.42 -2.83 -1.70
CA ARG A 173 11.44 -3.85 -2.07
C ARG A 173 10.04 -3.60 -1.50
N MET A 174 9.72 -2.33 -1.25
CA MET A 174 8.38 -1.89 -0.89
C MET A 174 7.75 -1.23 -2.12
N VAL A 175 7.16 -2.09 -2.97
CA VAL A 175 6.56 -1.71 -4.24
C VAL A 175 5.13 -2.23 -4.25
N SER A 176 4.21 -1.42 -4.75
CA SER A 176 2.81 -1.82 -4.86
C SER A 176 2.60 -2.91 -5.92
N SER A 177 1.44 -3.54 -5.91
CA SER A 177 1.03 -4.49 -6.97
C SER A 177 1.02 -3.88 -8.38
N GLY A 178 1.01 -2.56 -8.50
CA GLY A 178 1.11 -1.84 -9.78
C GLY A 178 2.53 -1.48 -10.20
N GLY A 179 3.55 -1.84 -9.42
CA GLY A 179 4.93 -1.46 -9.65
C GLY A 179 5.30 -0.06 -9.12
N ASP A 180 4.37 0.63 -8.45
CA ASP A 180 4.62 1.96 -7.89
C ASP A 180 5.42 1.83 -6.59
N PRO A 181 6.54 2.57 -6.40
CA PRO A 181 7.29 2.56 -5.16
C PRO A 181 6.45 3.11 -4.00
N MET A 182 6.67 2.59 -2.79
CA MET A 182 5.96 3.06 -1.61
C MET A 182 6.68 4.22 -0.93
N VAL A 183 5.89 5.15 -0.41
CA VAL A 183 6.33 6.27 0.41
C VAL A 183 5.50 6.28 1.69
N PHE A 184 6.14 6.04 2.81
CA PHE A 184 5.50 5.98 4.12
C PHE A 184 5.49 7.36 4.77
N ILE A 185 4.33 7.80 5.23
CA ILE A 185 4.15 9.07 5.93
C ILE A 185 3.29 8.86 7.19
N PRO A 186 3.24 9.81 8.12
CA PRO A 186 2.34 9.73 9.27
C PRO A 186 0.87 9.59 8.85
N LEU A 187 0.13 8.74 9.56
CA LEU A 187 -1.27 8.42 9.25
C LEU A 187 -2.15 9.67 9.12
N LYS A 188 -1.98 10.63 10.02
CA LYS A 188 -2.78 11.86 10.01
C LYS A 188 -2.57 12.68 8.75
N ASP A 189 -1.34 12.78 8.28
CA ASP A 189 -1.01 13.48 7.04
C ASP A 189 -1.58 12.75 5.81
N ALA A 190 -1.57 11.40 5.83
CA ALA A 190 -2.15 10.60 4.78
C ALA A 190 -3.69 10.71 4.74
N GLN A 191 -4.34 10.72 5.90
CA GLN A 191 -5.78 10.97 6.00
C GLN A 191 -6.14 12.34 5.42
N GLU A 192 -5.39 13.39 5.76
CA GLU A 192 -5.57 14.72 5.19
C GLU A 192 -5.36 14.72 3.67
N ALA A 193 -4.30 14.06 3.19
CA ALA A 193 -4.01 13.98 1.76
C ALA A 193 -5.09 13.24 0.96
N GLN A 194 -5.70 12.20 1.53
CA GLN A 194 -6.71 11.39 0.86
C GLN A 194 -8.03 12.14 0.66
N PHE A 195 -8.43 12.98 1.60
CA PHE A 195 -9.77 13.56 1.68
C PHE A 195 -9.88 15.04 1.27
N LEU A 196 -8.86 15.59 0.62
CA LEU A 196 -8.85 16.97 0.13
C LEU A 196 -10.03 17.32 -0.82
N LYS A 197 -10.73 16.34 -1.38
CA LYS A 197 -11.92 16.57 -2.22
C LYS A 197 -13.16 16.99 -1.41
N ASP A 198 -13.17 16.75 -0.10
CA ASP A 198 -14.29 17.10 0.79
C ASP A 198 -14.15 18.49 1.43
N ASN A 199 -13.20 19.31 0.97
CA ASN A 199 -12.96 20.63 1.55
C ASN A 199 -14.25 21.49 1.56
N ASP A 200 -15.06 21.44 0.50
CA ASP A 200 -16.32 22.18 0.42
C ASP A 200 -17.40 21.63 1.37
N ALA A 201 -17.42 20.32 1.58
CA ALA A 201 -18.32 19.69 2.55
C ALA A 201 -17.90 20.02 3.98
N ILE A 202 -16.61 19.97 4.28
CA ILE A 202 -16.05 20.34 5.58
C ILE A 202 -16.26 21.82 5.86
N VAL A 203 -16.00 22.70 4.89
CA VAL A 203 -16.26 24.15 5.02
C VAL A 203 -17.72 24.43 5.30
N ARG A 204 -18.64 23.79 4.55
CA ARG A 204 -20.09 23.92 4.80
C ARG A 204 -20.50 23.36 6.15
N GLN A 205 -19.93 22.24 6.58
CA GLN A 205 -20.21 21.67 7.89
C GLN A 205 -19.70 22.56 9.01
N ARG A 206 -18.50 23.12 8.89
CA ARG A 206 -17.93 24.10 9.84
C ARG A 206 -18.80 25.36 9.93
N ALA A 207 -19.24 25.90 8.80
CA ALA A 207 -20.13 27.04 8.78
C ALA A 207 -21.45 26.75 9.50
N ARG A 208 -22.04 25.56 9.30
CA ARG A 208 -23.27 25.15 10.03
C ARG A 208 -23.01 25.00 11.53
N THR A 209 -21.84 24.43 11.91
CA THR A 209 -21.47 24.28 13.33
C THR A 209 -21.24 25.63 13.99
N ALA A 210 -20.53 26.54 13.34
CA ALA A 210 -20.32 27.92 13.83
C ALA A 210 -21.62 28.71 13.95
N ALA A 211 -22.59 28.47 13.07
CA ALA A 211 -23.92 29.09 13.10
C ALA A 211 -24.85 28.49 14.16
N ASN A 212 -24.49 27.36 14.79
CA ASN A 212 -25.34 26.71 15.78
C ASN A 212 -25.19 27.35 17.15
N PRO A 213 -26.26 28.00 17.70
CA PRO A 213 -26.21 28.68 18.98
C PRO A 213 -25.94 27.76 20.18
N ALA A 214 -26.22 26.46 20.03
CA ALA A 214 -25.96 25.47 21.07
C ALA A 214 -24.44 25.18 21.26
N LEU A 215 -23.65 25.36 20.22
CA LEU A 215 -22.21 25.14 20.21
C LEU A 215 -21.40 26.43 20.32
N ASN A 216 -21.92 27.52 19.76
CA ASN A 216 -21.34 28.86 19.85
C ASN A 216 -21.89 29.60 21.08
N ARG A 217 -21.49 29.14 22.27
CA ARG A 217 -21.96 29.73 23.55
C ARG A 217 -20.91 30.69 24.11
N PRO A 218 -21.30 31.95 24.42
CA PRO A 218 -20.36 32.93 25.00
C PRO A 218 -19.76 32.49 26.33
N ASN A 219 -20.47 31.64 27.09
CA ASN A 219 -20.06 31.20 28.42
C ASN A 219 -19.20 29.95 28.48
N VAL A 220 -18.88 29.33 27.33
CA VAL A 220 -18.01 28.16 27.25
C VAL A 220 -16.93 28.43 26.20
N PRO A 221 -15.89 29.22 26.55
CA PRO A 221 -14.82 29.54 25.63
C PRO A 221 -14.08 28.25 25.22
N GLY A 222 -13.74 28.11 23.93
CA GLY A 222 -13.02 26.96 23.38
C GLY A 222 -13.89 25.78 22.98
N LEU A 223 -15.20 25.74 23.30
CA LEU A 223 -16.07 24.65 22.86
C LEU A 223 -16.21 24.61 21.33
N LEU A 224 -16.48 25.77 20.72
CA LEU A 224 -16.60 25.86 19.26
C LEU A 224 -15.31 25.50 18.57
N ASP A 225 -14.16 25.98 19.08
CA ASP A 225 -12.84 25.67 18.51
C ASP A 225 -12.50 24.19 18.61
N ALA A 226 -12.83 23.54 19.72
CA ALA A 226 -12.64 22.09 19.91
C ALA A 226 -13.51 21.28 18.94
N VAL A 227 -14.78 21.68 18.75
CA VAL A 227 -15.70 21.02 17.81
C VAL A 227 -15.25 21.26 16.37
N LEU A 228 -14.83 22.45 16.02
CA LEU A 228 -14.29 22.77 14.68
C LEU A 228 -12.98 22.03 14.41
N ALA A 229 -12.12 21.89 15.40
CA ALA A 229 -10.89 21.11 15.30
C ALA A 229 -11.19 19.62 15.08
N SER A 230 -12.20 19.06 15.74
CA SER A 230 -12.62 17.67 15.54
C SER A 230 -13.18 17.40 14.12
N GLN A 231 -13.74 18.40 13.47
CA GLN A 231 -14.28 18.29 12.11
C GLN A 231 -13.22 18.42 11.01
N THR A 232 -11.96 18.70 11.35
CA THR A 232 -10.86 18.75 10.38
C THR A 232 -10.21 17.40 10.13
N THR A 233 -10.37 16.47 11.05
CA THR A 233 -9.78 15.15 10.96
C THR A 233 -10.78 14.18 10.36
N ASN A 234 -10.49 13.69 9.15
CA ASN A 234 -11.25 12.56 8.63
C ASN A 234 -10.84 11.31 9.43
N PRO A 235 -11.78 10.65 10.12
CA PRO A 235 -11.49 9.46 10.91
C PRO A 235 -11.43 8.18 10.05
N SER A 236 -11.34 8.29 8.73
CA SER A 236 -11.34 7.13 7.83
C SER A 236 -9.94 6.61 7.56
N VAL A 237 -9.82 5.29 7.47
CA VAL A 237 -8.63 4.54 7.08
C VAL A 237 -8.99 3.49 6.03
N ASN A 238 -8.03 3.00 5.27
CA ASN A 238 -8.32 2.00 4.24
C ASN A 238 -8.30 0.57 4.77
N ALA A 239 -7.53 0.29 5.80
CA ALA A 239 -7.47 -1.04 6.41
C ALA A 239 -7.02 -0.97 7.87
N VAL A 240 -7.39 -2.00 8.62
CA VAL A 240 -6.72 -2.36 9.87
C VAL A 240 -5.87 -3.58 9.60
N LEU A 241 -4.56 -3.44 9.80
CA LEU A 241 -3.61 -4.54 9.72
C LEU A 241 -3.48 -5.19 11.09
N VAL A 242 -3.52 -6.51 11.13
CA VAL A 242 -3.50 -7.28 12.38
C VAL A 242 -2.31 -8.22 12.36
N GLN A 243 -1.53 -8.18 13.41
CA GLN A 243 -0.50 -9.17 13.72
C GLN A 243 -1.02 -10.10 14.82
N LEU A 244 -0.89 -11.38 14.59
CA LEU A 244 -1.38 -12.40 15.52
C LEU A 244 -0.33 -12.74 16.58
N ASP A 245 -0.81 -13.26 17.72
CA ASP A 245 0.05 -13.87 18.71
C ASP A 245 0.72 -15.13 18.15
N PRO A 246 1.96 -15.45 18.57
CA PRO A 246 2.63 -16.68 18.15
C PRO A 246 1.77 -17.91 18.47
N GLY A 247 1.43 -18.66 17.41
CA GLY A 247 0.60 -19.87 17.54
C GLY A 247 -0.91 -19.64 17.45
N ALA A 248 -1.38 -18.40 17.33
CA ALA A 248 -2.78 -18.12 17.05
C ALA A 248 -3.14 -18.52 15.61
N GLU A 249 -4.29 -19.14 15.44
CA GLU A 249 -4.81 -19.54 14.13
C GLU A 249 -5.51 -18.34 13.47
N ALA A 250 -5.08 -17.97 12.27
CA ALA A 250 -5.56 -16.79 11.56
C ALA A 250 -7.09 -16.83 11.36
N GLU A 251 -7.64 -17.97 11.01
CA GLU A 251 -9.06 -18.13 10.74
C GLU A 251 -9.89 -18.03 12.03
N ALA A 252 -9.37 -18.52 13.16
CA ALA A 252 -10.02 -18.42 14.46
C ALA A 252 -10.18 -16.97 14.93
N VAL A 253 -9.24 -16.10 14.59
CA VAL A 253 -9.31 -14.67 14.89
C VAL A 253 -10.15 -13.91 13.84
N ALA A 254 -10.08 -14.31 12.57
CA ALA A 254 -10.82 -13.66 11.49
C ALA A 254 -12.34 -13.85 11.61
N GLU A 255 -12.79 -15.04 11.99
CA GLU A 255 -14.21 -15.42 12.03
C GLU A 255 -15.06 -14.55 12.96
N PRO A 256 -14.67 -14.25 14.21
CA PRO A 256 -15.40 -13.31 15.06
C PRO A 256 -15.55 -11.92 14.45
N ILE A 257 -14.52 -11.41 13.75
CA ILE A 257 -14.56 -10.09 13.11
C ILE A 257 -15.55 -10.10 11.93
N ARG A 258 -15.56 -11.17 11.13
CA ARG A 258 -16.53 -11.36 10.02
C ARG A 258 -17.98 -11.39 10.52
N ARG A 259 -18.24 -11.89 11.70
CA ARG A 259 -19.59 -11.92 12.31
C ARG A 259 -20.17 -10.54 12.56
N TRP A 260 -19.34 -9.49 12.63
CA TRP A 260 -19.84 -8.11 12.75
C TRP A 260 -20.54 -7.62 11.48
N LYS A 261 -20.46 -8.37 10.35
CA LYS A 261 -21.14 -8.09 9.07
C LYS A 261 -20.91 -6.68 8.52
N ARG A 262 -19.81 -6.06 8.89
CA ARG A 262 -19.38 -4.72 8.43
C ARG A 262 -18.02 -4.78 7.75
N PHE A 263 -17.29 -5.87 7.93
CA PHE A 263 -15.92 -6.01 7.50
C PHE A 263 -15.72 -7.33 6.76
N THR A 264 -14.83 -7.27 5.79
CA THR A 264 -14.21 -8.45 5.19
C THR A 264 -12.83 -8.59 5.81
N VAL A 265 -12.47 -9.82 6.16
CA VAL A 265 -11.16 -10.14 6.74
C VAL A 265 -10.46 -11.12 5.83
N TYR A 266 -9.28 -10.74 5.38
CA TYR A 266 -8.43 -11.57 4.55
C TYR A 266 -7.24 -12.07 5.35
N THR A 267 -6.97 -13.37 5.24
CA THR A 267 -5.73 -13.98 5.69
C THR A 267 -4.60 -13.67 4.71
N ARG A 268 -3.37 -13.93 5.11
CA ARG A 268 -2.19 -13.76 4.26
C ARG A 268 -2.31 -14.51 2.93
N ALA A 269 -2.77 -15.77 2.97
CA ALA A 269 -2.96 -16.58 1.76
C ALA A 269 -4.00 -15.98 0.81
N GLN A 270 -5.14 -15.54 1.34
CA GLN A 270 -6.19 -14.89 0.56
C GLN A 270 -5.73 -13.56 -0.03
N MET A 271 -4.99 -12.75 0.72
CA MET A 271 -4.44 -11.49 0.23
C MET A 271 -3.40 -11.72 -0.86
N GLN A 272 -2.58 -12.76 -0.75
CA GLN A 272 -1.63 -13.15 -1.80
C GLN A 272 -2.35 -13.52 -3.10
N GLU A 273 -3.42 -14.30 -3.03
CA GLU A 273 -4.24 -14.64 -4.21
C GLU A 273 -4.84 -13.40 -4.88
N ILE A 274 -5.37 -12.45 -4.09
CA ILE A 274 -5.90 -11.19 -4.59
C ILE A 274 -4.82 -10.36 -5.30
N LEU A 275 -3.62 -10.27 -4.71
CA LEU A 275 -2.50 -9.55 -5.31
C LEU A 275 -2.07 -10.16 -6.64
N ILE A 276 -1.93 -11.48 -6.70
CA ILE A 276 -1.56 -12.20 -7.92
C ILE A 276 -2.62 -12.02 -9.00
N ALA A 277 -3.90 -12.18 -8.65
CA ALA A 277 -5.01 -11.96 -9.58
C ALA A 277 -5.04 -10.53 -10.13
N LYS A 278 -4.76 -9.53 -9.28
CA LYS A 278 -4.67 -8.12 -9.68
C LYS A 278 -3.51 -7.87 -10.63
N LEU A 279 -2.35 -8.45 -10.36
CA LEU A 279 -1.16 -8.34 -11.21
C LEU A 279 -1.41 -8.92 -12.60
N ILE A 280 -2.01 -10.11 -12.67
CA ILE A 280 -2.37 -10.77 -13.94
C ILE A 280 -3.36 -9.90 -14.72
N ALA A 281 -4.41 -9.41 -14.06
CA ALA A 281 -5.43 -8.56 -14.70
C ALA A 281 -4.85 -7.24 -15.23
N THR A 282 -3.88 -6.66 -14.52
CA THR A 282 -3.20 -5.42 -14.94
C THR A 282 -2.29 -5.67 -16.14
N SER A 283 -1.54 -6.76 -16.13
CA SER A 283 -0.67 -7.15 -17.26
C SER A 283 -1.46 -7.45 -18.52
N ALA A 284 -2.62 -8.10 -18.39
CA ALA A 284 -3.48 -8.42 -19.52
C ALA A 284 -4.13 -7.18 -20.20
N ARG A 285 -4.22 -6.05 -19.48
CA ARG A 285 -4.75 -4.79 -20.04
C ARG A 285 -3.70 -3.95 -20.77
N GLN A 286 -2.42 -4.29 -20.65
CA GLN A 286 -1.32 -3.57 -21.29
C GLN A 286 -0.89 -4.20 -22.62
N ILE A 287 -1.46 -5.34 -23.01
CA ILE A 287 -1.31 -6.03 -24.28
C ILE A 287 -2.53 -5.72 -25.15
#